data_0b5bb2c4154573f41509cd9816e1bfe7
#
_entry.id   0b5bb2c4154573f41509cd9816e1bfe7
#
_cell.length_a   1.000
_cell.length_b   1.000
_cell.length_c   1.000
_cell.angle_alpha   90.00
_cell.angle_beta   90.00
_cell.angle_gamma   90.00
#
_symmetry.space_group_name_H-M   'P 1'
#
loop_
_entity.id
_entity.type
_entity.pdbx_description
1 polymer ?
#
loop_
_entity_poly.entity_id
_entity_poly.type
_entity_poly.pdbx_seq_one_letter_code
_entity_poly.pdbx_strand_id
1 'polypeptide(L)'
;MPEPGDMTARPPSDDAPQGDAGPLTPGQQAELAAANERAQKILKAGRVATFNGWTIGTFGVLSVLLGLGSLTALVVGAGLLVVAWNELRGRNMVRRFDPAGARLLGRNQLGLMGLIIAYCLWSIYGTLHHPSETIRELEQVTGGPGSVTHLVAWGYAAVIVLSMLLQGFNARYYFARVAQLESYTRSTPGWILQLQRATSGLRQ
;
A
#
# COMPACT_ATOMS: atom_id res chain seq x y z
N MET A 1 -60.55 58.87 38.51
CA MET A 1 -59.60 57.83 38.89
C MET A 1 -59.34 56.99 37.64
N PRO A 2 -58.19 57.07 36.99
CA PRO A 2 -57.84 56.20 35.92
C PRO A 2 -57.02 55.00 36.44
N GLU A 3 -57.31 53.78 35.96
CA GLU A 3 -56.60 52.60 36.30
C GLU A 3 -55.19 52.53 35.72
N PRO A 4 -54.24 51.95 36.43
CA PRO A 4 -52.89 51.76 35.92
C PRO A 4 -52.84 50.51 34.94
N GLY A 5 -52.46 50.83 33.72
CA GLY A 5 -52.21 49.79 32.67
C GLY A 5 -51.09 48.85 33.03
N ASP A 6 -51.40 47.60 33.01
CA ASP A 6 -50.50 46.47 33.11
C ASP A 6 -49.53 46.41 31.90
N MET A 7 -48.30 46.88 32.09
CA MET A 7 -47.21 46.66 31.14
C MET A 7 -46.48 45.35 31.51
N THR A 8 -47.08 44.25 31.21
CA THR A 8 -46.38 42.98 31.12
C THR A 8 -45.49 42.98 29.85
N ALA A 9 -44.30 43.56 29.99
CA ALA A 9 -43.27 43.39 28.99
C ALA A 9 -42.91 41.89 28.89
N ARG A 10 -43.40 41.27 27.85
CA ARG A 10 -43.04 39.91 27.46
C ARG A 10 -41.52 39.91 27.21
N PRO A 11 -40.73 39.05 27.88
CA PRO A 11 -39.32 38.97 27.58
C PRO A 11 -39.16 38.53 26.10
N PRO A 12 -38.15 39.02 25.39
CA PRO A 12 -37.90 38.61 24.01
C PRO A 12 -37.74 37.09 23.99
N SER A 13 -38.58 36.42 23.20
CA SER A 13 -38.46 35.01 22.90
C SER A 13 -37.12 34.78 22.21
N ASP A 14 -36.22 34.07 22.89
CA ASP A 14 -34.96 33.53 22.34
C ASP A 14 -35.23 32.38 21.31
N ASP A 15 -36.26 32.54 20.50
CA ASP A 15 -36.53 31.72 19.32
C ASP A 15 -35.73 32.25 18.13
N ALA A 16 -34.41 32.45 18.32
CA ALA A 16 -33.50 32.38 17.19
C ALA A 16 -33.58 30.95 16.63
N PRO A 17 -33.85 30.75 15.33
CA PRO A 17 -33.85 29.41 14.76
C PRO A 17 -32.49 28.79 15.06
N GLN A 18 -32.47 27.84 15.98
CA GLN A 18 -31.35 26.89 16.11
C GLN A 18 -31.31 26.13 14.79
N GLY A 19 -30.72 26.79 13.77
CA GLY A 19 -30.39 26.16 12.52
C GLY A 19 -29.63 24.89 12.83
N ASP A 20 -29.98 23.84 12.17
CA ASP A 20 -29.45 22.47 12.16
C ASP A 20 -27.92 22.42 12.45
N ALA A 21 -27.56 22.84 13.66
CA ALA A 21 -26.20 22.76 14.15
C ALA A 21 -25.97 21.29 14.47
N GLY A 22 -25.48 20.56 13.48
CA GLY A 22 -25.00 19.20 13.67
C GLY A 22 -24.08 19.13 14.91
N PRO A 23 -23.69 17.93 15.34
CA PRO A 23 -22.94 17.73 16.59
C PRO A 23 -21.58 18.42 16.65
N LEU A 24 -21.14 19.07 15.56
CA LEU A 24 -19.86 19.78 15.45
C LEU A 24 -20.08 21.28 15.22
N THR A 25 -19.32 22.11 15.93
CA THR A 25 -19.30 23.56 15.68
C THR A 25 -18.75 23.88 14.28
N PRO A 26 -19.06 25.06 13.69
CA PRO A 26 -18.52 25.46 12.38
C PRO A 26 -16.99 25.42 12.32
N GLY A 27 -16.31 25.81 13.41
CA GLY A 27 -14.86 25.71 13.53
C GLY A 27 -14.34 24.28 13.48
N GLN A 28 -14.99 23.34 14.20
CA GLN A 28 -14.65 21.92 14.17
C GLN A 28 -14.91 21.30 12.80
N GLN A 29 -15.95 21.72 12.10
CA GLN A 29 -16.22 21.27 10.73
C GLN A 29 -15.12 21.70 9.76
N ALA A 30 -14.68 22.96 9.84
CA ALA A 30 -13.57 23.48 9.02
C ALA A 30 -12.25 22.73 9.32
N GLU A 31 -11.97 22.49 10.60
CA GLU A 31 -10.78 21.75 11.03
C GLU A 31 -10.79 20.28 10.53
N LEU A 32 -11.94 19.62 10.62
CA LEU A 32 -12.13 18.26 10.11
C LEU A 32 -11.98 18.21 8.57
N ALA A 33 -12.53 19.19 7.85
CA ALA A 33 -12.39 19.27 6.39
C ALA A 33 -10.93 19.43 5.97
N ALA A 34 -10.18 20.33 6.60
CA ALA A 34 -8.75 20.53 6.36
C ALA A 34 -7.91 19.28 6.70
N ALA A 35 -8.25 18.58 7.79
CA ALA A 35 -7.60 17.33 8.14
C ALA A 35 -7.89 16.23 7.11
N ASN A 36 -9.14 16.10 6.64
CA ASN A 36 -9.52 15.11 5.63
C ASN A 36 -8.81 15.35 4.30
N GLU A 37 -8.62 16.58 3.86
CA GLU A 37 -7.86 16.89 2.65
C GLU A 37 -6.39 16.41 2.77
N ARG A 38 -5.74 16.70 3.90
CA ARG A 38 -4.38 16.23 4.18
C ARG A 38 -4.32 14.69 4.24
N ALA A 39 -5.31 14.06 4.89
CA ALA A 39 -5.42 12.60 4.99
C ALA A 39 -5.54 11.91 3.62
N GLN A 40 -6.27 12.50 2.65
CA GLN A 40 -6.43 11.91 1.33
C GLN A 40 -5.10 11.66 0.61
N LYS A 41 -4.12 12.57 0.76
CA LYS A 41 -2.78 12.43 0.17
C LYS A 41 -2.05 11.20 0.75
N ILE A 42 -2.23 10.94 2.04
CA ILE A 42 -1.64 9.81 2.75
C ILE A 42 -2.34 8.51 2.34
N LEU A 43 -3.67 8.51 2.27
CA LEU A 43 -4.48 7.33 1.95
C LEU A 43 -4.26 6.83 0.51
N LYS A 44 -3.74 7.67 -0.39
CA LYS A 44 -3.30 7.22 -1.73
C LYS A 44 -2.25 6.10 -1.65
N ALA A 45 -1.33 6.16 -0.68
CA ALA A 45 -0.34 5.09 -0.47
C ALA A 45 -1.00 3.75 -0.10
N GLY A 46 -2.09 3.77 0.68
CA GLY A 46 -2.87 2.57 0.99
C GLY A 46 -3.54 1.94 -0.23
N ARG A 47 -3.96 2.76 -1.22
CA ARG A 47 -4.53 2.23 -2.48
C ARG A 47 -3.48 1.53 -3.34
N VAL A 48 -2.28 2.12 -3.44
CA VAL A 48 -1.14 1.49 -4.13
C VAL A 48 -0.78 0.17 -3.48
N ALA A 49 -0.68 0.11 -2.14
CA ALA A 49 -0.43 -1.13 -1.42
C ALA A 49 -1.54 -2.17 -1.63
N THR A 50 -2.81 -1.75 -1.77
CA THR A 50 -3.90 -2.68 -2.11
C THR A 50 -3.69 -3.33 -3.47
N PHE A 51 -3.41 -2.52 -4.49
CA PHE A 51 -3.17 -3.02 -5.83
C PHE A 51 -1.96 -3.96 -5.88
N ASN A 52 -0.84 -3.54 -5.29
CA ASN A 52 0.36 -4.38 -5.21
C ASN A 52 0.08 -5.70 -4.47
N GLY A 53 -0.58 -5.64 -3.32
CA GLY A 53 -0.88 -6.82 -2.51
C GLY A 53 -1.73 -7.86 -3.26
N TRP A 54 -2.76 -7.41 -3.96
CA TRP A 54 -3.60 -8.29 -4.78
C TRP A 54 -2.83 -8.86 -5.97
N THR A 55 -2.11 -8.03 -6.71
CA THR A 55 -1.32 -8.46 -7.87
C THR A 55 -0.27 -9.49 -7.46
N ILE A 56 0.55 -9.18 -6.45
CA ILE A 56 1.59 -10.08 -5.95
C ILE A 56 0.97 -11.37 -5.38
N GLY A 57 -0.14 -11.25 -4.64
CA GLY A 57 -0.86 -12.40 -4.08
C GLY A 57 -1.38 -13.34 -5.15
N THR A 58 -1.96 -12.81 -6.23
CA THR A 58 -2.42 -13.62 -7.38
C THR A 58 -1.26 -14.39 -8.01
N PHE A 59 -0.13 -13.71 -8.28
CA PHE A 59 1.06 -14.39 -8.80
C PHE A 59 1.62 -15.42 -7.81
N GLY A 60 1.58 -15.14 -6.50
CA GLY A 60 1.99 -16.09 -5.46
C GLY A 60 1.14 -17.36 -5.48
N VAL A 61 -0.20 -17.21 -5.52
CA VAL A 61 -1.12 -18.36 -5.61
C VAL A 61 -0.88 -19.15 -6.90
N LEU A 62 -0.79 -18.48 -8.04
CA LEU A 62 -0.52 -19.14 -9.32
C LEU A 62 0.82 -19.88 -9.31
N SER A 63 1.88 -19.28 -8.74
CA SER A 63 3.19 -19.93 -8.62
C SER A 63 3.14 -21.20 -7.76
N VAL A 64 2.36 -21.19 -6.68
CA VAL A 64 2.16 -22.39 -5.85
C VAL A 64 1.38 -23.46 -6.61
N LEU A 65 0.24 -23.10 -7.23
CA LEU A 65 -0.63 -24.04 -7.91
C LEU A 65 0.04 -24.69 -9.15
N LEU A 66 0.71 -23.86 -9.96
CA LEU A 66 1.39 -24.34 -11.18
C LEU A 66 2.75 -24.97 -10.88
N GLY A 67 3.32 -24.67 -9.72
CA GLY A 67 4.65 -25.14 -9.32
C GLY A 67 4.65 -26.36 -8.40
N LEU A 68 3.54 -27.11 -8.26
CA LEU A 68 3.43 -28.25 -7.35
C LEU A 68 4.50 -29.35 -7.57
N GLY A 69 5.10 -29.41 -8.77
CA GLY A 69 6.22 -30.31 -9.10
C GLY A 69 7.62 -29.69 -8.92
N SER A 70 7.73 -28.43 -8.50
CA SER A 70 9.00 -27.71 -8.42
C SER A 70 9.18 -27.03 -7.05
N LEU A 71 10.17 -27.49 -6.29
CA LEU A 71 10.50 -26.86 -5.00
C LEU A 71 10.81 -25.37 -5.14
N THR A 72 11.50 -24.97 -6.21
CA THR A 72 11.83 -23.57 -6.49
C THR A 72 10.56 -22.73 -6.67
N ALA A 73 9.59 -23.23 -7.45
CA ALA A 73 8.33 -22.52 -7.67
C ALA A 73 7.52 -22.40 -6.38
N LEU A 74 7.51 -23.43 -5.52
CA LEU A 74 6.86 -23.40 -4.23
C LEU A 74 7.49 -22.37 -3.28
N VAL A 75 8.83 -22.31 -3.21
CA VAL A 75 9.56 -21.34 -2.38
C VAL A 75 9.30 -19.91 -2.85
N VAL A 76 9.36 -19.67 -4.16
CA VAL A 76 9.05 -18.35 -4.74
C VAL A 76 7.59 -17.97 -4.48
N GLY A 77 6.66 -18.87 -4.72
CA GLY A 77 5.23 -18.65 -4.50
C GLY A 77 4.94 -18.34 -3.02
N ALA A 78 5.50 -19.09 -2.08
CA ALA A 78 5.37 -18.82 -0.65
C ALA A 78 5.95 -17.45 -0.28
N GLY A 79 7.12 -17.09 -0.81
CA GLY A 79 7.72 -15.77 -0.61
C GLY A 79 6.82 -14.63 -1.12
N LEU A 80 6.23 -14.79 -2.31
CA LEU A 80 5.26 -13.82 -2.86
C LEU A 80 4.01 -13.69 -1.99
N LEU A 81 3.49 -14.78 -1.43
CA LEU A 81 2.34 -14.75 -0.52
C LEU A 81 2.65 -14.00 0.78
N VAL A 82 3.85 -14.20 1.35
CA VAL A 82 4.31 -13.43 2.52
C VAL A 82 4.41 -11.94 2.19
N VAL A 83 4.96 -11.59 1.03
CA VAL A 83 5.03 -10.19 0.57
C VAL A 83 3.63 -9.60 0.40
N ALA A 84 2.70 -10.32 -0.23
CA ALA A 84 1.32 -9.88 -0.41
C ALA A 84 0.60 -9.66 0.93
N TRP A 85 0.78 -10.57 1.88
CA TRP A 85 0.26 -10.44 3.23
C TRP A 85 0.77 -9.17 3.92
N ASN A 86 2.08 -8.92 3.86
CA ASN A 86 2.70 -7.72 4.42
C ASN A 86 2.19 -6.42 3.75
N GLU A 87 1.95 -6.44 2.41
CA GLU A 87 1.33 -5.30 1.71
C GLU A 87 -0.06 -4.99 2.28
N LEU A 88 -0.91 -6.01 2.43
CA LEU A 88 -2.27 -5.84 2.96
C LEU A 88 -2.25 -5.41 4.44
N ARG A 89 -1.33 -5.95 5.24
CA ARG A 89 -1.13 -5.53 6.63
C ARG A 89 -0.67 -4.09 6.72
N GLY A 90 0.36 -3.72 5.95
CA GLY A 90 0.89 -2.35 5.90
C GLY A 90 -0.16 -1.34 5.44
N ARG A 91 -0.97 -1.70 4.43
CA ARG A 91 -2.13 -0.92 4.00
C ARG A 91 -3.07 -0.60 5.17
N ASN A 92 -3.43 -1.62 5.96
CA ASN A 92 -4.36 -1.44 7.08
C ASN A 92 -3.77 -0.51 8.15
N MET A 93 -2.46 -0.60 8.41
CA MET A 93 -1.75 0.31 9.32
C MET A 93 -1.75 1.75 8.79
N VAL A 94 -1.43 1.97 7.50
CA VAL A 94 -1.47 3.30 6.87
C VAL A 94 -2.88 3.90 6.92
N ARG A 95 -3.93 3.10 6.71
CA ARG A 95 -5.33 3.54 6.85
C ARG A 95 -5.68 4.00 8.26
N ARG A 96 -5.00 3.49 9.28
CA ARG A 96 -5.13 3.90 10.69
C ARG A 96 -4.17 5.03 11.05
N PHE A 97 -3.51 5.63 10.07
CA PHE A 97 -2.50 6.68 10.24
C PHE A 97 -1.32 6.25 11.13
N ASP A 98 -0.92 4.97 11.05
CA ASP A 98 0.24 4.43 11.76
C ASP A 98 1.49 4.54 10.85
N PRO A 99 2.52 5.33 11.24
CA PRO A 99 3.77 5.44 10.48
C PRO A 99 4.52 4.13 10.31
N ALA A 100 4.34 3.17 11.23
CA ALA A 100 4.93 1.84 11.12
C ALA A 100 4.43 1.09 9.87
N GLY A 101 3.20 1.37 9.42
CA GLY A 101 2.66 0.81 8.17
C GLY A 101 3.47 1.21 6.94
N ALA A 102 3.83 2.48 6.80
CA ALA A 102 4.66 2.95 5.69
C ALA A 102 6.08 2.37 5.74
N ARG A 103 6.66 2.22 6.95
CA ARG A 103 7.96 1.54 7.13
C ARG A 103 7.89 0.07 6.74
N LEU A 104 6.81 -0.63 7.13
CA LEU A 104 6.58 -2.02 6.76
C LEU A 104 6.50 -2.18 5.25
N LEU A 105 5.71 -1.33 4.56
CA LEU A 105 5.56 -1.34 3.11
C LEU A 105 6.91 -1.08 2.41
N GLY A 106 7.69 -0.10 2.86
CA GLY A 106 9.01 0.16 2.29
C GLY A 106 9.98 -1.03 2.43
N ARG A 107 10.03 -1.64 3.61
CA ARG A 107 10.85 -2.85 3.85
C ARG A 107 10.37 -4.04 3.03
N ASN A 108 9.06 -4.18 2.87
CA ASN A 108 8.45 -5.25 2.09
C ASN A 108 8.84 -5.16 0.60
N GLN A 109 8.93 -3.95 0.04
CA GLN A 109 9.44 -3.74 -1.33
C GLN A 109 10.90 -4.17 -1.48
N LEU A 110 11.75 -3.88 -0.48
CA LEU A 110 13.13 -4.36 -0.47
C LEU A 110 13.20 -5.89 -0.35
N GLY A 111 12.33 -6.49 0.45
CA GLY A 111 12.19 -7.95 0.56
C GLY A 111 11.78 -8.59 -0.76
N LEU A 112 10.79 -8.03 -1.46
CA LEU A 112 10.36 -8.48 -2.79
C LEU A 112 11.50 -8.37 -3.81
N MET A 113 12.21 -7.23 -3.82
CA MET A 113 13.39 -7.05 -4.66
C MET A 113 14.44 -8.13 -4.40
N GLY A 114 14.77 -8.38 -3.13
CA GLY A 114 15.72 -9.43 -2.75
C GLY A 114 15.29 -10.83 -3.21
N LEU A 115 14.00 -11.16 -3.07
CA LEU A 115 13.44 -12.44 -3.53
C LEU A 115 13.60 -12.60 -5.05
N ILE A 116 13.26 -11.57 -5.83
CA ILE A 116 13.36 -11.59 -7.29
C ILE A 116 14.83 -11.72 -7.71
N ILE A 117 15.73 -10.94 -7.12
CA ILE A 117 17.16 -10.99 -7.43
C ILE A 117 17.73 -12.38 -7.12
N ALA A 118 17.44 -12.93 -5.94
CA ALA A 118 17.90 -14.25 -5.54
C ALA A 118 17.41 -15.33 -6.52
N TYR A 119 16.13 -15.27 -6.91
CA TYR A 119 15.56 -16.19 -7.91
C TYR A 119 16.24 -16.05 -9.27
N CYS A 120 16.43 -14.82 -9.76
CA CYS A 120 17.07 -14.59 -11.06
C CYS A 120 18.53 -15.04 -11.08
N LEU A 121 19.28 -14.77 -10.01
CA LEU A 121 20.69 -15.23 -9.90
C LEU A 121 20.79 -16.75 -9.87
N TRP A 122 19.88 -17.40 -9.11
CA TRP A 122 19.76 -18.86 -9.11
C TRP A 122 19.47 -19.42 -10.50
N SER A 123 18.52 -18.77 -11.20
CA SER A 123 18.12 -19.17 -12.55
C SER A 123 19.23 -18.95 -13.59
N ILE A 124 19.97 -17.84 -13.50
CA ILE A 124 21.15 -17.59 -14.35
C ILE A 124 22.20 -18.66 -14.11
N TYR A 125 22.52 -18.95 -12.85
CA TYR A 125 23.48 -19.97 -12.50
C TYR A 125 23.08 -21.35 -13.06
N GLY A 126 21.82 -21.75 -12.86
CA GLY A 126 21.27 -23.01 -13.39
C GLY A 126 21.33 -23.07 -14.91
N THR A 127 20.91 -21.99 -15.60
CA THR A 127 20.90 -21.91 -17.06
C THR A 127 22.32 -22.03 -17.67
N LEU A 128 23.32 -21.39 -17.03
CA LEU A 128 24.69 -21.40 -17.55
C LEU A 128 25.41 -22.73 -17.28
N HIS A 129 25.15 -23.42 -16.16
CA HIS A 129 25.86 -24.63 -15.77
C HIS A 129 25.10 -25.91 -16.11
N HIS A 130 23.76 -25.83 -16.10
CA HIS A 130 22.88 -26.98 -16.31
C HIS A 130 21.70 -26.57 -17.23
N PRO A 131 21.93 -26.24 -18.53
CA PRO A 131 20.86 -25.86 -19.44
C PRO A 131 19.84 -26.99 -19.56
N SER A 132 18.55 -26.65 -19.51
CA SER A 132 17.45 -27.61 -19.65
C SER A 132 17.44 -28.23 -21.04
N GLU A 133 16.81 -29.42 -21.18
CA GLU A 133 16.64 -30.07 -22.48
C GLU A 133 16.00 -29.17 -23.52
N THR A 134 14.97 -28.40 -23.11
CA THR A 134 14.29 -27.45 -23.98
C THR A 134 15.26 -26.37 -24.53
N ILE A 135 16.19 -25.85 -23.70
CA ILE A 135 17.19 -24.89 -24.16
C ILE A 135 18.14 -25.57 -25.17
N ARG A 136 18.58 -26.79 -24.91
CA ARG A 136 19.46 -27.53 -25.80
C ARG A 136 18.79 -27.83 -27.15
N GLU A 137 17.54 -28.25 -27.15
CA GLU A 137 16.75 -28.47 -28.37
C GLU A 137 16.60 -27.17 -29.18
N LEU A 138 16.29 -26.05 -28.54
CA LEU A 138 16.21 -24.74 -29.20
C LEU A 138 17.55 -24.30 -29.80
N GLU A 139 18.66 -24.58 -29.13
CA GLU A 139 20.02 -24.29 -29.66
C GLU A 139 20.34 -25.14 -30.91
N GLN A 140 19.90 -26.39 -30.96
CA GLN A 140 20.07 -27.25 -32.15
C GLN A 140 19.29 -26.68 -33.36
N VAL A 141 18.09 -26.13 -33.14
CA VAL A 141 17.25 -25.56 -34.21
C VAL A 141 17.77 -24.19 -34.65
N THR A 142 18.26 -23.36 -33.72
CA THR A 142 18.76 -22.01 -34.01
C THR A 142 20.21 -21.98 -34.51
N GLY A 143 20.89 -23.11 -34.53
CA GLY A 143 22.21 -23.27 -35.17
C GLY A 143 23.40 -22.64 -34.42
N GLY A 144 23.23 -22.18 -33.17
CA GLY A 144 24.30 -21.55 -32.39
C GLY A 144 24.40 -22.09 -30.98
N PRO A 145 25.45 -22.87 -30.63
CA PRO A 145 25.65 -23.34 -29.26
C PRO A 145 25.82 -22.16 -28.29
N GLY A 146 25.05 -22.15 -27.22
CA GLY A 146 25.07 -21.10 -26.20
C GLY A 146 24.25 -19.85 -26.52
N SER A 147 23.72 -19.68 -27.74
CA SER A 147 22.97 -18.47 -28.12
C SER A 147 21.69 -18.28 -27.30
N VAL A 148 20.92 -19.35 -27.14
CA VAL A 148 19.66 -19.34 -26.36
C VAL A 148 19.97 -19.25 -24.87
N THR A 149 20.98 -19.98 -24.38
CA THR A 149 21.45 -19.91 -23.00
C THR A 149 21.81 -18.48 -22.60
N HIS A 150 22.59 -17.78 -23.42
CA HIS A 150 22.94 -16.38 -23.15
C HIS A 150 21.75 -15.44 -23.23
N LEU A 151 20.84 -15.62 -24.19
CA LEU A 151 19.61 -14.82 -24.30
C LEU A 151 18.74 -14.94 -23.06
N VAL A 152 18.56 -16.16 -22.54
CA VAL A 152 17.79 -16.41 -21.31
C VAL A 152 18.49 -15.77 -20.10
N ALA A 153 19.81 -15.90 -19.99
CA ALA A 153 20.59 -15.26 -18.92
C ALA A 153 20.46 -13.73 -18.96
N TRP A 154 20.54 -13.09 -20.15
CA TRP A 154 20.29 -11.67 -20.32
C TRP A 154 18.87 -11.27 -19.97
N GLY A 155 17.87 -12.11 -20.26
CA GLY A 155 16.48 -11.91 -19.84
C GLY A 155 16.36 -11.80 -18.32
N TYR A 156 16.96 -12.72 -17.58
CA TYR A 156 16.99 -12.64 -16.11
C TYR A 156 17.75 -11.43 -15.60
N ALA A 157 18.88 -11.06 -16.22
CA ALA A 157 19.62 -9.85 -15.86
C ALA A 157 18.75 -8.57 -16.06
N ALA A 158 17.99 -8.50 -17.14
CA ALA A 158 17.05 -7.41 -17.38
C ALA A 158 15.94 -7.36 -16.32
N VAL A 159 15.42 -8.51 -15.88
CA VAL A 159 14.44 -8.60 -14.79
C VAL A 159 15.04 -8.09 -13.46
N ILE A 160 16.29 -8.39 -13.16
CA ILE A 160 16.98 -7.84 -12.00
C ILE A 160 17.01 -6.32 -12.05
N VAL A 161 17.48 -5.72 -13.15
CA VAL A 161 17.56 -4.26 -13.31
C VAL A 161 16.18 -3.63 -13.19
N LEU A 162 15.18 -4.19 -13.86
CA LEU A 162 13.79 -3.70 -13.80
C LEU A 162 13.24 -3.77 -12.37
N SER A 163 13.49 -4.87 -11.66
CA SER A 163 13.07 -5.05 -10.27
C SER A 163 13.74 -4.01 -9.35
N MET A 164 15.04 -3.77 -9.51
CA MET A 164 15.75 -2.76 -8.74
C MET A 164 15.15 -1.37 -8.93
N LEU A 165 14.82 -1.01 -10.17
CA LEU A 165 14.19 0.29 -10.48
C LEU A 165 12.78 0.37 -9.87
N LEU A 166 11.90 -0.58 -10.17
CA LEU A 166 10.51 -0.54 -9.73
C LEU A 166 10.37 -0.63 -8.21
N GLN A 167 11.03 -1.62 -7.60
CA GLN A 167 10.96 -1.80 -6.15
C GLN A 167 11.74 -0.74 -5.39
N GLY A 168 12.86 -0.26 -5.93
CA GLY A 168 13.62 0.86 -5.37
C GLY A 168 12.80 2.15 -5.32
N PHE A 169 12.10 2.51 -6.42
CA PHE A 169 11.20 3.66 -6.45
C PHE A 169 10.01 3.49 -5.48
N ASN A 170 9.41 2.30 -5.43
CA ASN A 170 8.32 2.01 -4.51
C ASN A 170 8.78 2.10 -3.05
N ALA A 171 9.92 1.52 -2.70
CA ALA A 171 10.48 1.60 -1.36
C ALA A 171 10.72 3.06 -0.95
N ARG A 172 11.40 3.86 -1.82
CA ARG A 172 11.61 5.30 -1.60
C ARG A 172 10.29 6.05 -1.42
N TYR A 173 9.28 5.75 -2.24
CA TYR A 173 7.96 6.34 -2.12
C TYR A 173 7.34 6.07 -0.73
N TYR A 174 7.36 4.83 -0.24
CA TYR A 174 6.81 4.48 1.05
C TYR A 174 7.61 5.10 2.21
N PHE A 175 8.93 5.10 2.16
CA PHE A 175 9.75 5.74 3.19
C PHE A 175 9.52 7.25 3.26
N ALA A 176 9.34 7.94 2.15
CA ALA A 176 8.99 9.35 2.13
C ALA A 176 7.62 9.63 2.80
N ARG A 177 6.68 8.66 2.82
CA ARG A 177 5.39 8.79 3.50
C ARG A 177 5.49 8.66 5.02
N VAL A 178 6.54 8.08 5.56
CA VAL A 178 6.73 7.99 7.03
C VAL A 178 6.73 9.37 7.67
N ALA A 179 7.56 10.28 7.18
CA ALA A 179 7.64 11.64 7.70
C ALA A 179 6.30 12.39 7.58
N GLN A 180 5.57 12.18 6.47
CA GLN A 180 4.25 12.78 6.27
C GLN A 180 3.22 12.25 7.27
N LEU A 181 3.20 10.94 7.54
CA LEU A 181 2.34 10.32 8.55
C LEU A 181 2.67 10.82 9.96
N GLU A 182 3.96 10.90 10.31
CA GLU A 182 4.41 11.44 11.60
C GLU A 182 4.00 12.91 11.78
N SER A 183 4.21 13.73 10.76
CA SER A 183 3.79 15.14 10.78
C SER A 183 2.27 15.26 10.92
N TYR A 184 1.51 14.46 10.16
CA TYR A 184 0.05 14.45 10.21
C TYR A 184 -0.46 14.08 11.60
N THR A 185 0.07 13.02 12.21
CA THR A 185 -0.36 12.56 13.55
C THR A 185 0.00 13.55 14.65
N ARG A 186 1.09 14.30 14.50
CA ARG A 186 1.48 15.35 15.48
C ARG A 186 0.66 16.62 15.34
N SER A 187 0.28 17.01 14.12
CA SER A 187 -0.41 18.28 13.83
C SER A 187 -1.94 18.17 13.85
N THR A 188 -2.50 16.96 13.94
CA THR A 188 -3.94 16.73 13.90
C THR A 188 -4.48 16.50 15.31
N PRO A 189 -5.54 17.20 15.73
CA PRO A 189 -6.18 17.00 17.02
C PRO A 189 -6.60 15.54 17.27
N GLY A 190 -6.44 15.09 18.51
CA GLY A 190 -6.67 13.69 18.88
C GLY A 190 -8.09 13.19 18.57
N TRP A 191 -9.10 14.05 18.73
CA TRP A 191 -10.49 13.70 18.43
C TRP A 191 -10.73 13.41 16.94
N ILE A 192 -10.07 14.17 16.03
CA ILE A 192 -10.14 13.92 14.58
C ILE A 192 -9.50 12.56 14.23
N LEU A 193 -8.32 12.28 14.81
CA LEU A 193 -7.66 11.00 14.60
C LEU A 193 -8.48 9.81 15.10
N GLN A 194 -9.15 9.95 16.24
CA GLN A 194 -10.07 8.92 16.76
C GLN A 194 -11.26 8.71 15.82
N LEU A 195 -11.90 9.79 15.35
CA LEU A 195 -13.00 9.73 14.41
C LEU A 195 -12.60 9.05 13.09
N GLN A 196 -11.44 9.43 12.53
CA GLN A 196 -10.93 8.84 11.29
C GLN A 196 -10.56 7.37 11.44
N ARG A 197 -10.00 6.96 12.59
CA ARG A 197 -9.71 5.55 12.88
C ARG A 197 -10.97 4.72 13.03
N ALA A 198 -12.00 5.23 13.70
CA ALA A 198 -13.29 4.57 13.84
C ALA A 198 -13.98 4.38 12.49
N THR A 199 -14.01 5.44 11.65
CA THR A 199 -14.63 5.37 10.31
C THR A 199 -13.82 4.55 9.31
N SER A 200 -12.50 4.42 9.48
CA SER A 200 -11.67 3.56 8.62
C SER A 200 -11.97 2.07 8.80
N GLY A 201 -12.44 1.66 9.98
CA GLY A 201 -12.91 0.30 10.26
C GLY A 201 -14.23 -0.06 9.58
N LEU A 202 -15.08 0.93 9.28
CA LEU A 202 -16.39 0.72 8.68
C LEU A 202 -16.38 0.64 7.14
N ARG A 203 -15.24 0.93 6.50
CA ARG A 203 -15.06 0.91 5.03
C ARG A 203 -14.26 -0.30 4.53
N GLN A 204 -14.36 -1.42 5.26
CA GLN A 204 -13.70 -2.70 4.84
C GLN A 204 -14.61 -3.53 3.95
#